data_58130c9343acfd775563cc4622a22104
#
_entry.id   58130c9343acfd775563cc4622a22104
#
_cell.length_a   1.000
_cell.length_b   1.000
_cell.length_c   1.000
_cell.angle_alpha   90.00
_cell.angle_beta   90.00
_cell.angle_gamma   90.00
#
_symmetry.space_group_name_H-M   'P 1'
#
loop_
_entity.id
_entity.type
_entity.pdbx_description
1 polymer ?
#
loop_
_entity_poly.entity_id
_entity_poly.type
_entity_poly.pdbx_seq_one_letter_code
_entity_poly.pdbx_strand_id
1 'polypeptide(L)'
;MFLGEDEVHEDNIIIDIGTTKCLAGFSSNTIPKTCINTYLALQNKNANNNYPNYYTNPYYYYKNVNKNFYNVIEHGRIYNWDCMTEIFEQIFVKDLKTDLYTKNYKLILTEPILTSKEEREKLALTLFEYYGLKYLYIGKQPVLSLIGSGKYTGLSLESGGGVTQIAPVYEGAYISWASQRWNFGGEDLTELMLSLMSKFHYDLSSKSLKGKKIREEIKTKKCYIAENYENEKSHVKPICYTLPDNSNIYLEEELIKCPESIFNPKIINENESREPIVDACFKAIEKCDNDIKHELYKNIVLSGGNTMFKGFNNRFSLEMKKIAPNDMDVQIHDAKNKMNSAWEGACVLSKCSFLESCFVTNKDYQEYGTFTTALHRKCFY
;
A
#
# COMPACT_ATOMS: atom_id res chain seq x y z
N MET A 1 -27.96 -39.84 -4.31
CA MET A 1 -27.86 -38.58 -5.03
C MET A 1 -26.58 -37.95 -4.56
N PHE A 2 -25.50 -38.21 -5.29
CA PHE A 2 -24.18 -37.66 -4.95
C PHE A 2 -24.26 -36.15 -5.18
N LEU A 3 -24.12 -35.36 -4.12
CA LEU A 3 -23.87 -33.94 -4.24
C LEU A 3 -22.52 -33.83 -4.95
N GLY A 4 -22.53 -33.29 -6.17
CA GLY A 4 -21.32 -33.07 -6.95
C GLY A 4 -20.35 -32.27 -6.14
N GLU A 5 -19.08 -32.65 -6.19
CA GLU A 5 -17.97 -31.83 -5.69
C GLU A 5 -18.12 -30.47 -6.36
N ASP A 6 -18.36 -29.43 -5.55
CA ASP A 6 -18.48 -28.06 -6.03
C ASP A 6 -17.19 -27.69 -6.75
N GLU A 7 -17.21 -27.55 -8.07
CA GLU A 7 -16.05 -27.16 -8.88
C GLU A 7 -15.47 -25.84 -8.33
N VAL A 8 -14.23 -25.89 -7.88
CA VAL A 8 -13.49 -24.69 -7.47
C VAL A 8 -13.17 -23.88 -8.72
N HIS A 9 -13.44 -22.58 -8.70
CA HIS A 9 -13.08 -21.72 -9.83
C HIS A 9 -11.55 -21.70 -10.02
N GLU A 10 -11.06 -21.91 -11.24
CA GLU A 10 -9.63 -22.02 -11.54
C GLU A 10 -8.85 -20.74 -11.24
N ASP A 11 -9.48 -19.57 -11.42
CA ASP A 11 -8.86 -18.27 -11.14
C ASP A 11 -9.12 -17.81 -9.70
N ASN A 12 -8.04 -17.45 -9.00
CA ASN A 12 -8.14 -16.80 -7.70
C ASN A 12 -8.48 -15.32 -7.87
N ILE A 13 -9.35 -14.80 -7.00
CA ILE A 13 -9.55 -13.36 -6.86
C ILE A 13 -8.39 -12.81 -6.01
N ILE A 14 -7.78 -11.72 -6.45
CA ILE A 14 -6.72 -11.04 -5.71
C ILE A 14 -7.17 -9.62 -5.43
N ILE A 15 -7.10 -9.21 -4.16
CA ILE A 15 -7.40 -7.84 -3.72
C ILE A 15 -6.23 -7.32 -2.89
N ASP A 16 -5.61 -6.24 -3.37
CA ASP A 16 -4.59 -5.49 -2.63
C ASP A 16 -5.23 -4.25 -2.00
N ILE A 17 -5.31 -4.25 -0.67
CA ILE A 17 -5.95 -3.18 0.11
C ILE A 17 -4.89 -2.16 0.51
N GLY A 18 -4.77 -1.07 -0.27
CA GLY A 18 -3.90 0.06 0.05
C GLY A 18 -4.65 1.24 0.68
N THR A 19 -3.91 2.15 1.32
CA THR A 19 -4.47 3.36 1.96
C THR A 19 -5.14 4.30 0.96
N THR A 20 -4.58 4.44 -0.24
CA THR A 20 -5.10 5.37 -1.25
C THR A 20 -5.90 4.69 -2.35
N LYS A 21 -5.58 3.44 -2.62
CA LYS A 21 -6.18 2.65 -3.70
C LYS A 21 -6.34 1.20 -3.27
N CYS A 22 -7.44 0.60 -3.71
CA CYS A 22 -7.67 -0.83 -3.65
C CYS A 22 -7.58 -1.38 -5.07
N LEU A 23 -6.70 -2.37 -5.29
CA LEU A 23 -6.50 -3.02 -6.58
C LEU A 23 -7.17 -4.38 -6.54
N ALA A 24 -7.91 -4.75 -7.59
CA ALA A 24 -8.52 -6.06 -7.65
C ALA A 24 -8.51 -6.64 -9.06
N GLY A 25 -8.48 -7.98 -9.13
CA GLY A 25 -8.48 -8.72 -10.39
C GLY A 25 -8.38 -10.21 -10.15
N PHE A 26 -8.24 -10.96 -11.24
CA PHE A 26 -8.04 -12.40 -11.20
C PHE A 26 -6.55 -12.74 -11.33
N SER A 27 -6.15 -13.88 -10.80
CA SER A 27 -4.75 -14.36 -10.83
C SER A 27 -4.21 -14.59 -12.25
N SER A 28 -5.09 -14.79 -13.23
CA SER A 28 -4.75 -14.87 -14.66
C SER A 28 -4.47 -13.51 -15.31
N ASN A 29 -4.87 -12.42 -14.68
CA ASN A 29 -4.68 -11.09 -15.24
C ASN A 29 -3.20 -10.66 -15.14
N THR A 30 -2.71 -9.93 -16.15
CA THR A 30 -1.37 -9.35 -16.15
C THR A 30 -1.29 -8.03 -15.38
N ILE A 31 -2.43 -7.36 -15.21
CA ILE A 31 -2.61 -6.12 -14.44
C ILE A 31 -3.93 -6.20 -13.68
N PRO A 32 -4.08 -5.47 -12.55
CA PRO A 32 -5.36 -5.41 -11.85
C PRO A 32 -6.49 -5.00 -12.80
N LYS A 33 -7.63 -5.68 -12.72
CA LYS A 33 -8.81 -5.38 -13.55
C LYS A 33 -9.49 -4.08 -13.12
N THR A 34 -9.41 -3.77 -11.83
CA THR A 34 -9.96 -2.54 -11.26
C THR A 34 -9.02 -1.91 -10.25
N CYS A 35 -9.10 -0.57 -10.17
CA CYS A 35 -8.34 0.26 -9.24
C CYS A 35 -9.30 1.30 -8.65
N ILE A 36 -9.68 1.13 -7.40
CA ILE A 36 -10.67 1.95 -6.70
C ILE A 36 -9.95 2.83 -5.68
N ASN A 37 -10.31 4.13 -5.65
CA ASN A 37 -9.82 5.00 -4.59
C ASN A 37 -10.50 4.64 -3.25
N THR A 38 -9.73 4.65 -2.17
CA THR A 38 -10.19 4.31 -0.81
C THR A 38 -10.69 5.52 -0.03
N TYR A 39 -10.98 6.62 -0.70
CA TYR A 39 -11.71 7.75 -0.17
C TYR A 39 -13.02 7.90 -0.92
N LEU A 40 -14.12 8.09 -0.19
CA LEU A 40 -15.48 8.15 -0.73
C LEU A 40 -16.08 9.53 -0.49
N ALA A 41 -16.82 10.04 -1.47
CA ALA A 41 -17.61 11.24 -1.31
C ALA A 41 -19.05 10.90 -0.90
N LEU A 42 -19.58 11.61 0.10
CA LEU A 42 -21.01 11.50 0.44
C LEU A 42 -21.87 12.12 -0.65
N GLN A 43 -22.89 11.39 -1.05
CA GLN A 43 -24.03 11.96 -1.78
C GLN A 43 -24.91 12.71 -0.76
N ASN A 44 -25.41 13.90 -1.12
CA ASN A 44 -26.46 14.53 -0.31
C ASN A 44 -27.64 13.57 -0.24
N LYS A 45 -28.17 13.35 0.98
CA LYS A 45 -29.36 12.55 1.22
C LYS A 45 -30.48 13.07 0.32
N ASN A 46 -30.93 12.29 -0.65
CA ASN A 46 -32.30 12.46 -1.15
C ASN A 46 -33.22 12.11 0.01
N ALA A 47 -34.23 12.96 0.26
CA ALA A 47 -35.10 12.90 1.43
C ALA A 47 -35.81 11.55 1.67
N ASN A 48 -35.68 10.59 0.75
CA ASN A 48 -36.38 9.31 0.79
C ASN A 48 -35.51 8.07 1.09
N ASN A 49 -34.17 8.22 1.27
CA ASN A 49 -33.30 7.10 1.62
C ASN A 49 -32.60 7.35 2.95
N ASN A 50 -32.84 6.49 3.93
CA ASN A 50 -32.26 6.57 5.28
C ASN A 50 -30.75 6.22 5.33
N TYR A 51 -30.16 5.74 4.24
CA TYR A 51 -28.77 5.34 4.16
C TYR A 51 -27.97 6.34 3.31
N PRO A 52 -26.75 6.71 3.75
CA PRO A 52 -25.87 7.54 2.93
C PRO A 52 -25.43 6.76 1.69
N ASN A 53 -25.65 7.30 0.49
CA ASN A 53 -25.09 6.74 -0.73
C ASN A 53 -23.67 7.25 -0.91
N TYR A 54 -22.71 6.34 -1.08
CA TYR A 54 -21.31 6.64 -1.32
C TYR A 54 -20.98 6.43 -2.82
N TYR A 55 -20.14 7.29 -3.36
CA TYR A 55 -19.64 7.12 -4.72
C TYR A 55 -18.23 6.53 -4.70
N THR A 56 -18.09 5.33 -5.23
CA THR A 56 -16.79 4.68 -5.49
C THR A 56 -16.23 5.04 -6.86
N ASN A 57 -17.06 5.58 -7.77
CA ASN A 57 -16.65 5.86 -9.15
C ASN A 57 -15.97 7.22 -9.26
N PRO A 58 -14.73 7.28 -9.82
CA PRO A 58 -13.99 8.53 -10.04
C PRO A 58 -14.75 9.57 -10.85
N TYR A 59 -15.61 9.15 -11.80
CA TYR A 59 -16.36 10.05 -12.66
C TYR A 59 -17.36 10.94 -11.90
N TYR A 60 -18.00 10.42 -10.85
CA TYR A 60 -18.88 11.21 -9.99
C TYR A 60 -18.13 12.17 -9.07
N TYR A 61 -16.85 11.90 -8.80
CA TYR A 61 -15.97 12.81 -8.08
C TYR A 61 -15.79 14.17 -8.77
N TYR A 62 -15.65 14.15 -10.09
CA TYR A 62 -15.37 15.37 -10.86
C TYR A 62 -16.55 16.34 -10.92
N LYS A 63 -17.78 15.87 -10.80
CA LYS A 63 -18.99 16.72 -10.82
C LYS A 63 -19.34 17.38 -9.48
N ASN A 64 -18.77 16.91 -8.35
CA ASN A 64 -19.17 17.33 -7.00
C ASN A 64 -17.98 17.84 -6.15
N VAL A 65 -17.24 18.78 -6.69
CA VAL A 65 -15.94 19.28 -6.17
C VAL A 65 -15.97 19.86 -4.75
N ASN A 66 -17.15 20.18 -4.19
CA ASN A 66 -17.31 20.83 -2.88
C ASN A 66 -17.87 19.93 -1.78
N LYS A 67 -17.76 18.57 -1.90
CA LYS A 67 -18.29 17.66 -0.90
C LYS A 67 -17.19 17.13 0.01
N ASN A 68 -17.53 16.91 1.28
CA ASN A 68 -16.68 16.21 2.23
C ASN A 68 -16.38 14.80 1.71
N PHE A 69 -15.13 14.39 1.76
CA PHE A 69 -14.71 13.02 1.49
C PHE A 69 -14.30 12.35 2.81
N TYR A 70 -14.45 11.04 2.82
CA TYR A 70 -14.10 10.21 3.98
C TYR A 70 -13.06 9.20 3.55
N ASN A 71 -11.99 9.10 4.32
CA ASN A 71 -11.03 8.03 4.16
C ASN A 71 -11.64 6.73 4.69
N VAL A 72 -11.64 5.70 3.87
CA VAL A 72 -12.07 4.35 4.26
C VAL A 72 -10.94 3.65 4.99
N ILE A 73 -9.71 3.92 4.55
CA ILE A 73 -8.48 3.33 5.05
C ILE A 73 -7.53 4.46 5.44
N GLU A 74 -7.01 4.42 6.66
CA GLU A 74 -6.02 5.35 7.16
C GLU A 74 -4.79 4.58 7.63
N HIS A 75 -3.61 4.97 7.15
CA HIS A 75 -2.35 4.28 7.48
C HIS A 75 -2.45 2.75 7.42
N GLY A 76 -3.06 2.24 6.35
CA GLY A 76 -3.20 0.81 6.11
C GLY A 76 -4.19 0.07 7.03
N ARG A 77 -5.04 0.80 7.77
CA ARG A 77 -6.09 0.25 8.62
C ARG A 77 -7.47 0.65 8.10
N ILE A 78 -8.40 -0.29 8.12
CA ILE A 78 -9.79 -0.01 7.75
C ILE A 78 -10.43 0.78 8.89
N TYR A 79 -10.64 2.06 8.66
CA TYR A 79 -11.24 2.98 9.62
C TYR A 79 -12.78 2.98 9.54
N ASN A 80 -13.30 2.97 8.30
CA ASN A 80 -14.73 2.98 8.05
C ASN A 80 -15.17 1.68 7.37
N TRP A 81 -15.74 0.77 8.14
CA TRP A 81 -16.17 -0.55 7.67
C TRP A 81 -17.40 -0.50 6.76
N ASP A 82 -18.34 0.42 7.00
CA ASP A 82 -19.52 0.57 6.15
C ASP A 82 -19.10 1.01 4.74
N CYS A 83 -18.13 1.93 4.66
CA CYS A 83 -17.56 2.32 3.39
C CYS A 83 -16.69 1.21 2.75
N MET A 84 -16.05 0.36 3.55
CA MET A 84 -15.29 -0.78 3.02
C MET A 84 -16.19 -1.82 2.38
N THR A 85 -17.38 -2.07 2.92
CA THR A 85 -18.35 -2.95 2.27
C THR A 85 -18.80 -2.42 0.91
N GLU A 86 -18.96 -1.09 0.75
CA GLU A 86 -19.23 -0.49 -0.56
C GLU A 86 -18.10 -0.72 -1.58
N ILE A 87 -16.83 -0.68 -1.11
CA ILE A 87 -15.68 -1.00 -1.96
C ILE A 87 -15.73 -2.48 -2.39
N PHE A 88 -15.99 -3.39 -1.47
CA PHE A 88 -16.11 -4.81 -1.78
C PHE A 88 -17.30 -5.08 -2.73
N GLU A 89 -18.44 -4.43 -2.52
CA GLU A 89 -19.59 -4.50 -3.42
C GLU A 89 -19.24 -4.04 -4.84
N GLN A 90 -18.51 -2.90 -4.93
CA GLN A 90 -18.01 -2.41 -6.21
C GLN A 90 -17.08 -3.45 -6.88
N ILE A 91 -16.14 -4.03 -6.11
CA ILE A 91 -15.20 -5.02 -6.63
C ILE A 91 -15.92 -6.29 -7.08
N PHE A 92 -16.64 -6.93 -6.17
CA PHE A 92 -17.19 -8.27 -6.43
C PHE A 92 -18.34 -8.23 -7.43
N VAL A 93 -19.31 -7.34 -7.23
CA VAL A 93 -20.55 -7.34 -8.01
C VAL A 93 -20.41 -6.57 -9.31
N LYS A 94 -19.86 -5.35 -9.27
CA LYS A 94 -19.88 -4.47 -10.45
C LYS A 94 -18.66 -4.69 -11.37
N ASP A 95 -17.46 -4.78 -10.80
CA ASP A 95 -16.23 -4.81 -11.59
C ASP A 95 -15.81 -6.22 -11.99
N LEU A 96 -15.75 -7.15 -11.04
CA LEU A 96 -15.37 -8.54 -11.30
C LEU A 96 -16.57 -9.39 -11.73
N LYS A 97 -17.78 -9.01 -11.34
CA LYS A 97 -19.05 -9.73 -11.62
C LYS A 97 -18.99 -11.17 -11.10
N THR A 98 -18.51 -11.33 -9.86
CA THR A 98 -18.37 -12.61 -9.16
C THR A 98 -19.56 -12.82 -8.24
N ASP A 99 -20.03 -14.07 -8.18
CA ASP A 99 -21.01 -14.53 -7.19
C ASP A 99 -20.31 -15.46 -6.21
N LEU A 100 -19.95 -14.91 -5.04
CA LEU A 100 -19.20 -15.64 -4.01
C LEU A 100 -20.06 -16.65 -3.26
N TYR A 101 -21.40 -16.54 -3.33
CA TYR A 101 -22.32 -17.48 -2.67
C TYR A 101 -22.45 -18.79 -3.45
N THR A 102 -22.56 -18.69 -4.77
CA THR A 102 -22.85 -19.84 -5.63
C THR A 102 -21.61 -20.48 -6.23
N LYS A 103 -20.50 -19.74 -6.31
CA LYS A 103 -19.24 -20.21 -6.88
C LYS A 103 -18.13 -20.27 -5.83
N ASN A 104 -17.30 -21.30 -5.93
CA ASN A 104 -16.18 -21.54 -5.00
C ASN A 104 -14.94 -20.78 -5.44
N TYR A 105 -14.98 -19.43 -5.32
CA TYR A 105 -13.78 -18.60 -5.52
C TYR A 105 -12.84 -18.69 -4.33
N LYS A 106 -11.53 -18.69 -4.62
CA LYS A 106 -10.46 -18.47 -3.66
C LYS A 106 -10.07 -17.00 -3.67
N LEU A 107 -10.04 -16.37 -2.50
CA LEU A 107 -9.62 -14.97 -2.35
C LEU A 107 -8.24 -14.89 -1.71
N ILE A 108 -7.33 -14.23 -2.40
CA ILE A 108 -6.05 -13.78 -1.86
C ILE A 108 -6.16 -12.30 -1.56
N LEU A 109 -6.06 -11.94 -0.29
CA LEU A 109 -6.13 -10.57 0.18
C LEU A 109 -4.76 -10.14 0.69
N THR A 110 -4.36 -8.89 0.47
CA THR A 110 -3.13 -8.38 1.04
C THR A 110 -3.38 -7.57 2.29
N GLU A 111 -2.42 -7.60 3.22
CA GLU A 111 -2.44 -6.73 4.39
C GLU A 111 -1.04 -6.18 4.69
N PRO A 112 -0.92 -5.02 5.35
CA PRO A 112 0.35 -4.55 5.87
C PRO A 112 0.92 -5.50 6.93
N ILE A 113 2.25 -5.45 7.17
CA ILE A 113 2.84 -6.13 8.34
C ILE A 113 2.33 -5.49 9.63
N LEU A 114 2.40 -6.22 10.73
CA LEU A 114 1.99 -5.77 12.06
C LEU A 114 0.52 -5.29 12.12
N THR A 115 -0.35 -5.81 11.26
CA THR A 115 -1.81 -5.63 11.35
C THR A 115 -2.32 -6.36 12.59
N SER A 116 -3.28 -5.74 13.30
CA SER A 116 -3.82 -6.32 14.53
C SER A 116 -4.65 -7.58 14.24
N LYS A 117 -4.77 -8.44 15.26
CA LYS A 117 -5.60 -9.65 15.15
C LYS A 117 -7.07 -9.29 14.94
N GLU A 118 -7.54 -8.30 15.66
CA GLU A 118 -8.93 -7.82 15.64
C GLU A 118 -9.33 -7.31 14.25
N GLU A 119 -8.45 -6.58 13.57
CA GLU A 119 -8.71 -6.12 12.20
C GLU A 119 -8.83 -7.29 11.22
N ARG A 120 -7.93 -8.28 11.34
CA ARG A 120 -7.95 -9.48 10.50
C ARG A 120 -9.18 -10.34 10.77
N GLU A 121 -9.57 -10.50 12.03
CA GLU A 121 -10.77 -11.24 12.43
C GLU A 121 -12.03 -10.58 11.89
N LYS A 122 -12.14 -9.26 11.99
CA LYS A 122 -13.27 -8.51 11.45
C LYS A 122 -13.35 -8.60 9.93
N LEU A 123 -12.20 -8.59 9.25
CA LEU A 123 -12.13 -8.78 7.81
C LEU A 123 -12.60 -10.17 7.39
N ALA A 124 -12.11 -11.21 8.07
CA ALA A 124 -12.51 -12.60 7.84
C ALA A 124 -14.01 -12.79 8.10
N LEU A 125 -14.54 -12.26 9.19
CA LEU A 125 -15.98 -12.27 9.50
C LEU A 125 -16.77 -11.65 8.36
N THR A 126 -16.39 -10.46 7.90
CA THR A 126 -17.07 -9.77 6.81
C THR A 126 -17.10 -10.63 5.52
N LEU A 127 -15.97 -11.24 5.18
CA LEU A 127 -15.86 -12.02 3.94
C LEU A 127 -16.58 -13.37 4.02
N PHE A 128 -16.49 -14.09 5.14
CA PHE A 128 -17.15 -15.38 5.28
C PHE A 128 -18.66 -15.27 5.52
N GLU A 129 -19.07 -14.36 6.41
CA GLU A 129 -20.47 -14.27 6.81
C GLU A 129 -21.30 -13.39 5.86
N TYR A 130 -20.80 -12.20 5.54
CA TYR A 130 -21.57 -11.26 4.72
C TYR A 130 -21.47 -11.58 3.22
N TYR A 131 -20.30 -12.03 2.71
CA TYR A 131 -20.11 -12.34 1.29
C TYR A 131 -20.14 -13.84 0.97
N GLY A 132 -20.25 -14.71 1.96
CA GLY A 132 -20.33 -16.16 1.76
C GLY A 132 -19.08 -16.79 1.13
N LEU A 133 -17.90 -16.14 1.30
CA LEU A 133 -16.63 -16.61 0.77
C LEU A 133 -16.32 -18.04 1.24
N LYS A 134 -15.68 -18.85 0.38
CA LYS A 134 -15.34 -20.25 0.70
C LYS A 134 -13.88 -20.45 1.12
N TYR A 135 -12.96 -19.66 0.55
CA TYR A 135 -11.52 -19.80 0.76
C TYR A 135 -10.85 -18.43 0.88
N LEU A 136 -10.12 -18.19 1.96
CA LEU A 136 -9.42 -16.94 2.23
C LEU A 136 -7.94 -17.20 2.53
N TYR A 137 -7.06 -16.47 1.87
CA TYR A 137 -5.66 -16.33 2.25
C TYR A 137 -5.33 -14.84 2.41
N ILE A 138 -4.58 -14.48 3.47
CA ILE A 138 -4.15 -13.10 3.72
C ILE A 138 -2.62 -13.06 3.69
N GLY A 139 -2.08 -12.43 2.65
CA GLY A 139 -0.64 -12.29 2.43
C GLY A 139 -0.09 -10.93 2.91
N LYS A 140 1.16 -10.91 3.36
CA LYS A 140 1.84 -9.68 3.78
C LYS A 140 2.36 -8.91 2.57
N GLN A 141 1.98 -7.65 2.42
CA GLN A 141 2.36 -6.81 1.27
C GLN A 141 3.86 -6.82 0.98
N PRO A 142 4.78 -6.60 1.94
CA PRO A 142 6.22 -6.62 1.65
C PRO A 142 6.75 -7.98 1.19
N VAL A 143 6.20 -9.08 1.73
CA VAL A 143 6.56 -10.44 1.29
C VAL A 143 6.13 -10.66 -0.16
N LEU A 144 4.89 -10.29 -0.47
CA LEU A 144 4.35 -10.39 -1.82
C LEU A 144 5.14 -9.53 -2.81
N SER A 145 5.51 -8.31 -2.43
CA SER A 145 6.34 -7.42 -3.25
C SER A 145 7.71 -8.02 -3.56
N LEU A 146 8.31 -8.72 -2.59
CA LEU A 146 9.56 -9.45 -2.79
C LEU A 146 9.37 -10.63 -3.76
N ILE A 147 8.31 -11.43 -3.56
CA ILE A 147 7.95 -12.56 -4.43
C ILE A 147 7.68 -12.09 -5.86
N GLY A 148 6.96 -10.97 -6.02
CA GLY A 148 6.69 -10.35 -7.33
C GLY A 148 7.96 -9.92 -8.06
N SER A 149 9.05 -9.67 -7.32
CA SER A 149 10.39 -9.39 -7.85
C SER A 149 11.23 -10.64 -8.11
N GLY A 150 10.64 -11.83 -7.96
CA GLY A 150 11.33 -13.12 -8.17
C GLY A 150 12.31 -13.49 -7.05
N LYS A 151 12.11 -12.96 -5.84
CA LYS A 151 12.96 -13.20 -4.68
C LYS A 151 12.14 -13.77 -3.53
N TYR A 152 12.74 -14.66 -2.76
CA TYR A 152 12.12 -15.28 -1.58
C TYR A 152 12.88 -14.94 -0.30
N THR A 153 14.11 -14.46 -0.43
CA THR A 153 14.93 -13.95 0.68
C THR A 153 15.48 -12.58 0.30
N GLY A 154 15.38 -11.61 1.19
CA GLY A 154 15.83 -10.23 0.98
C GLY A 154 15.20 -9.25 1.96
N LEU A 155 15.54 -7.98 1.83
CA LEU A 155 14.88 -6.88 2.53
C LEU A 155 13.84 -6.24 1.61
N SER A 156 12.58 -6.25 2.01
CA SER A 156 11.53 -5.50 1.32
C SER A 156 11.35 -4.13 1.98
N LEU A 157 11.57 -3.07 1.21
CA LEU A 157 11.20 -1.70 1.56
C LEU A 157 10.01 -1.29 0.71
N GLU A 158 8.86 -1.16 1.35
CA GLU A 158 7.63 -0.71 0.72
C GLU A 158 7.19 0.62 1.34
N SER A 159 7.13 1.69 0.54
CA SER A 159 6.63 3.00 0.95
C SER A 159 5.43 3.38 0.10
N GLY A 160 4.25 3.17 0.66
CA GLY A 160 2.95 3.33 0.01
C GLY A 160 2.27 4.67 0.31
N GLY A 161 0.94 4.70 0.12
CA GLY A 161 0.13 5.91 0.35
C GLY A 161 0.04 6.32 1.82
N GLY A 162 -0.12 5.37 2.74
CA GLY A 162 -0.30 5.69 4.16
C GLY A 162 0.67 4.97 5.11
N VAL A 163 1.43 4.00 4.62
CA VAL A 163 2.39 3.24 5.42
C VAL A 163 3.71 3.09 4.71
N THR A 164 4.77 3.07 5.51
CA THR A 164 6.09 2.61 5.09
C THR A 164 6.44 1.38 5.90
N GLN A 165 6.84 0.32 5.22
CA GLN A 165 7.10 -1.00 5.78
C GLN A 165 8.50 -1.45 5.40
N ILE A 166 9.24 -1.95 6.37
CA ILE A 166 10.59 -2.49 6.22
C ILE A 166 10.55 -3.90 6.78
N ALA A 167 10.71 -4.89 5.92
CA ALA A 167 10.58 -6.29 6.31
C ALA A 167 11.74 -7.12 5.76
N PRO A 168 12.65 -7.57 6.62
CA PRO A 168 13.51 -8.69 6.27
C PRO A 168 12.65 -9.94 6.06
N VAL A 169 12.89 -10.64 4.96
CA VAL A 169 12.18 -11.86 4.58
C VAL A 169 13.20 -12.96 4.34
N TYR A 170 12.97 -14.13 4.89
CA TYR A 170 13.79 -15.31 4.68
C TYR A 170 12.91 -16.48 4.25
N GLU A 171 13.20 -17.05 3.08
CA GLU A 171 12.44 -18.16 2.47
C GLU A 171 10.93 -17.92 2.41
N GLY A 172 10.51 -16.68 2.09
CA GLY A 172 9.10 -16.30 1.99
C GLY A 172 8.41 -15.93 3.31
N ALA A 173 9.08 -16.10 4.46
CA ALA A 173 8.55 -15.70 5.77
C ALA A 173 9.19 -14.38 6.23
N TYR A 174 8.37 -13.40 6.63
CA TYR A 174 8.92 -12.15 7.16
C TYR A 174 9.38 -12.31 8.62
N ILE A 175 10.50 -11.66 8.94
CA ILE A 175 11.11 -11.71 10.27
C ILE A 175 10.48 -10.61 11.13
N SER A 176 9.42 -10.95 11.86
CA SER A 176 8.55 -9.99 12.53
C SER A 176 9.27 -9.10 13.55
N TRP A 177 10.21 -9.66 14.34
CA TRP A 177 10.95 -8.91 15.38
C TRP A 177 11.99 -7.92 14.81
N ALA A 178 12.42 -8.13 13.57
CA ALA A 178 13.33 -7.24 12.86
C ALA A 178 12.59 -6.23 11.97
N SER A 179 11.32 -6.49 11.68
CA SER A 179 10.50 -5.66 10.80
C SER A 179 10.04 -4.38 11.47
N GLN A 180 9.84 -3.35 10.66
CA GLN A 180 9.35 -2.04 11.11
C GLN A 180 8.18 -1.59 10.24
N ARG A 181 7.22 -0.91 10.85
CA ARG A 181 6.10 -0.26 10.18
C ARG A 181 5.92 1.14 10.72
N TRP A 182 5.83 2.11 9.83
CA TRP A 182 5.52 3.49 10.16
C TRP A 182 4.17 3.89 9.58
N ASN A 183 3.37 4.57 10.38
CA ASN A 183 2.16 5.25 9.93
C ASN A 183 2.56 6.56 9.24
N PHE A 184 3.28 6.43 8.14
CA PHE A 184 3.78 7.53 7.32
C PHE A 184 3.88 7.05 5.86
N GLY A 185 3.38 7.88 4.95
CA GLY A 185 3.39 7.56 3.52
C GLY A 185 3.11 8.75 2.62
N GLY A 186 2.61 8.47 1.44
CA GLY A 186 2.33 9.48 0.41
C GLY A 186 1.27 10.50 0.79
N GLU A 187 0.30 10.13 1.65
CA GLU A 187 -0.71 11.06 2.17
C GLU A 187 -0.05 12.11 3.07
N ASP A 188 0.85 11.70 3.96
CA ASP A 188 1.58 12.61 4.85
C ASP A 188 2.47 13.57 4.04
N LEU A 189 3.11 13.06 2.99
CA LEU A 189 3.85 13.91 2.05
C LEU A 189 2.94 14.90 1.32
N THR A 190 1.70 14.51 1.00
CA THR A 190 0.72 15.42 0.38
C THR A 190 0.27 16.50 1.37
N GLU A 191 0.13 16.18 2.66
CA GLU A 191 -0.14 17.17 3.69
C GLU A 191 1.08 18.07 3.99
N LEU A 192 2.29 17.51 3.95
CA LEU A 192 3.52 18.32 4.02
C LEU A 192 3.59 19.33 2.87
N MET A 193 3.21 18.94 1.65
CA MET A 193 3.13 19.88 0.52
C MET A 193 2.18 21.04 0.80
N LEU A 194 1.07 20.84 1.54
CA LEU A 194 0.19 21.93 1.95
C LEU A 194 0.93 22.99 2.75
N SER A 195 1.71 22.57 3.74
CA SER A 195 2.49 23.48 4.59
C SER A 195 3.58 24.22 3.80
N LEU A 196 4.28 23.50 2.92
CA LEU A 196 5.35 24.06 2.07
C LEU A 196 4.80 25.06 1.04
N MET A 197 3.57 24.83 0.55
CA MET A 197 2.90 25.68 -0.41
C MET A 197 2.02 26.78 0.21
N SER A 198 2.03 26.93 1.52
CA SER A 198 1.20 27.93 2.24
C SER A 198 1.49 29.38 1.86
N LYS A 199 2.68 29.64 1.28
CA LYS A 199 3.06 30.96 0.74
C LYS A 199 2.30 31.38 -0.53
N PHE A 200 1.64 30.43 -1.21
CA PHE A 200 0.87 30.73 -2.42
C PHE A 200 -0.59 31.03 -2.05
N HIS A 201 -1.13 32.10 -2.63
CA HIS A 201 -2.51 32.58 -2.38
C HIS A 201 -3.57 31.79 -3.17
N TYR A 202 -3.49 30.47 -3.15
CA TYR A 202 -4.46 29.59 -3.79
C TYR A 202 -5.06 28.60 -2.76
N ASP A 203 -6.35 28.30 -2.87
CA ASP A 203 -6.99 27.34 -1.96
C ASP A 203 -6.50 25.90 -2.24
N LEU A 204 -5.45 25.55 -1.53
CA LEU A 204 -4.86 24.20 -1.51
C LEU A 204 -5.26 23.43 -0.25
N SER A 205 -6.33 23.84 0.44
CA SER A 205 -6.70 23.30 1.75
C SER A 205 -6.88 21.77 1.73
N SER A 206 -6.62 21.14 2.88
CA SER A 206 -6.81 19.70 3.07
C SER A 206 -8.25 19.25 2.87
N LYS A 207 -9.22 20.16 3.13
CA LYS A 207 -10.66 19.90 2.95
C LYS A 207 -11.11 19.96 1.49
N SER A 208 -10.30 20.55 0.60
CA SER A 208 -10.59 20.65 -0.83
C SER A 208 -10.01 19.44 -1.58
N LEU A 209 -10.88 18.63 -2.16
CA LEU A 209 -10.43 17.52 -3.03
C LEU A 209 -9.61 18.03 -4.22
N LYS A 210 -9.97 19.22 -4.75
CA LYS A 210 -9.22 19.88 -5.84
C LYS A 210 -7.83 20.27 -5.35
N GLY A 211 -7.72 20.89 -4.18
CA GLY A 211 -6.43 21.25 -3.58
C GLY A 211 -5.56 20.02 -3.29
N LYS A 212 -6.14 18.92 -2.75
CA LYS A 212 -5.43 17.66 -2.53
C LYS A 212 -4.86 17.09 -3.83
N LYS A 213 -5.65 17.09 -4.92
CA LYS A 213 -5.19 16.59 -6.23
C LYS A 213 -4.04 17.40 -6.81
N ILE A 214 -4.09 18.74 -6.69
CA ILE A 214 -2.99 19.60 -7.15
C ILE A 214 -1.71 19.29 -6.39
N ARG A 215 -1.77 19.21 -5.06
CA ARG A 215 -0.63 18.85 -4.21
C ARG A 215 -0.06 17.48 -4.55
N GLU A 216 -0.93 16.49 -4.76
CA GLU A 216 -0.55 15.14 -5.15
C GLU A 216 0.09 15.13 -6.55
N GLU A 217 -0.44 15.90 -7.49
CA GLU A 217 0.13 16.02 -8.83
C GLU A 217 1.52 16.67 -8.80
N ILE A 218 1.69 17.77 -8.07
CA ILE A 218 3.00 18.42 -7.91
C ILE A 218 3.97 17.43 -7.26
N LYS A 219 3.59 16.81 -6.16
CA LYS A 219 4.39 15.81 -5.46
C LYS A 219 4.87 14.69 -6.38
N THR A 220 3.97 14.10 -7.14
CA THR A 220 4.27 12.91 -7.97
C THR A 220 5.00 13.23 -9.28
N LYS A 221 4.73 14.41 -9.88
CA LYS A 221 5.26 14.75 -11.20
C LYS A 221 6.44 15.69 -11.19
N LYS A 222 6.61 16.49 -10.11
CA LYS A 222 7.62 17.55 -10.06
C LYS A 222 8.67 17.35 -8.99
N CYS A 223 8.31 16.74 -7.85
CA CYS A 223 9.27 16.49 -6.78
C CYS A 223 10.27 15.39 -7.14
N TYR A 224 11.47 15.50 -6.58
CA TYR A 224 12.56 14.54 -6.76
C TYR A 224 13.45 14.48 -5.51
N ILE A 225 14.19 13.38 -5.35
CA ILE A 225 15.19 13.19 -4.30
C ILE A 225 16.53 13.74 -4.78
N ALA A 226 17.07 14.70 -4.06
CA ALA A 226 18.44 15.19 -4.28
C ALA A 226 19.46 14.15 -3.84
N GLU A 227 20.53 13.97 -4.60
CA GLU A 227 21.64 13.09 -4.20
C GLU A 227 22.34 13.61 -2.93
N ASN A 228 22.49 14.94 -2.81
CA ASN A 228 22.90 15.64 -1.62
C ASN A 228 21.99 16.84 -1.39
N TYR A 229 21.13 16.76 -0.39
CA TYR A 229 20.12 17.76 -0.11
C TYR A 229 20.71 19.15 0.18
N GLU A 230 21.74 19.23 1.04
CA GLU A 230 22.30 20.52 1.43
C GLU A 230 22.97 21.26 0.26
N ASN A 231 23.62 20.52 -0.63
CA ASN A 231 24.21 21.10 -1.84
C ASN A 231 23.15 21.54 -2.84
N GLU A 232 22.12 20.69 -3.07
CA GLU A 232 21.08 20.96 -4.05
C GLU A 232 20.17 22.11 -3.64
N LYS A 233 19.87 22.25 -2.35
CA LYS A 233 18.98 23.26 -1.77
C LYS A 233 19.30 24.68 -2.24
N SER A 234 20.58 25.03 -2.41
CA SER A 234 21.03 26.36 -2.87
C SER A 234 20.98 26.52 -4.39
N HIS A 235 20.70 25.45 -5.15
CA HIS A 235 20.81 25.44 -6.62
C HIS A 235 19.54 24.97 -7.31
N VAL A 236 18.44 24.73 -6.58
CA VAL A 236 17.16 24.32 -7.17
C VAL A 236 16.67 25.37 -8.17
N LYS A 237 16.45 24.94 -9.40
CA LYS A 237 15.90 25.82 -10.42
C LYS A 237 14.39 25.95 -10.25
N PRO A 238 13.84 27.18 -10.23
CA PRO A 238 12.39 27.39 -10.16
C PRO A 238 11.67 26.70 -11.32
N ILE A 239 10.59 26.00 -11.00
CA ILE A 239 9.68 25.39 -11.99
C ILE A 239 8.35 26.11 -11.96
N CYS A 240 7.91 26.63 -13.11
CA CYS A 240 6.59 27.20 -13.27
C CYS A 240 5.53 26.09 -13.29
N TYR A 241 4.52 26.21 -12.43
CA TYR A 241 3.34 25.35 -12.42
C TYR A 241 2.08 26.21 -12.61
N THR A 242 1.30 25.89 -13.64
CA THR A 242 0.04 26.60 -13.93
C THR A 242 -1.11 25.96 -13.15
N LEU A 243 -1.75 26.74 -12.30
CA LEU A 243 -2.92 26.34 -11.53
C LEU A 243 -4.19 26.28 -12.41
N PRO A 244 -5.26 25.60 -11.97
CA PRO A 244 -6.49 25.48 -12.74
C PRO A 244 -7.25 26.78 -13.02
N ASP A 245 -6.90 27.88 -12.36
CA ASP A 245 -7.42 29.24 -12.61
C ASP A 245 -6.53 30.02 -13.60
N ASN A 246 -5.55 29.35 -14.22
CA ASN A 246 -4.53 29.91 -15.11
C ASN A 246 -3.51 30.83 -14.42
N SER A 247 -3.51 30.94 -13.10
CA SER A 247 -2.42 31.60 -12.40
C SER A 247 -1.16 30.70 -12.35
N ASN A 248 0.00 31.33 -12.31
CA ASN A 248 1.28 30.61 -12.25
C ASN A 248 1.90 30.74 -10.89
N ILE A 249 2.40 29.62 -10.37
CA ILE A 249 3.25 29.55 -9.18
C ILE A 249 4.63 29.04 -9.57
N TYR A 250 5.65 29.49 -8.83
CA TYR A 250 7.02 29.05 -9.03
C TYR A 250 7.44 28.21 -7.83
N LEU A 251 7.70 26.93 -8.10
CA LEU A 251 8.13 25.95 -7.11
C LEU A 251 9.65 25.88 -7.11
N GLU A 252 10.24 25.86 -5.95
CA GLU A 252 11.70 25.85 -5.72
C GLU A 252 12.08 24.75 -4.74
N GLU A 253 12.46 25.12 -3.52
CA GLU A 253 12.89 24.21 -2.47
C GLU A 253 11.82 23.12 -2.14
N GLU A 254 10.54 23.43 -2.30
CA GLU A 254 9.44 22.49 -2.05
C GLU A 254 9.61 21.20 -2.85
N LEU A 255 10.20 21.29 -4.05
CA LEU A 255 10.41 20.16 -4.97
C LEU A 255 11.31 19.06 -4.39
N ILE A 256 12.28 19.45 -3.58
CA ILE A 256 13.22 18.51 -2.95
C ILE A 256 12.92 18.32 -1.47
N LYS A 257 12.43 19.34 -0.77
CA LYS A 257 12.18 19.32 0.67
C LYS A 257 11.07 18.35 1.06
N CYS A 258 10.00 18.28 0.28
CA CYS A 258 8.91 17.35 0.53
C CYS A 258 9.40 15.88 0.56
N PRO A 259 10.00 15.34 -0.51
CA PRO A 259 10.46 13.96 -0.50
C PRO A 259 11.72 13.72 0.36
N GLU A 260 12.54 14.74 0.64
CA GLU A 260 13.68 14.61 1.57
C GLU A 260 13.24 14.17 2.96
N SER A 261 12.01 14.48 3.37
CA SER A 261 11.45 14.05 4.66
C SER A 261 11.40 12.53 4.86
N ILE A 262 11.59 11.74 3.82
CA ILE A 262 11.74 10.29 3.88
C ILE A 262 13.14 9.93 4.40
N PHE A 263 14.17 10.65 3.93
CA PHE A 263 15.57 10.44 4.30
C PHE A 263 15.97 11.22 5.54
N ASN A 264 15.37 12.39 5.75
CA ASN A 264 15.57 13.23 6.94
C ASN A 264 14.21 13.64 7.55
N PRO A 265 13.61 12.82 8.41
CA PRO A 265 12.32 13.11 9.02
C PRO A 265 12.26 14.42 9.81
N LYS A 266 13.37 14.88 10.38
CA LYS A 266 13.46 16.14 11.14
C LYS A 266 13.16 17.39 10.32
N ILE A 267 13.17 17.29 9.00
CA ILE A 267 12.76 18.37 8.09
C ILE A 267 11.28 18.75 8.27
N ILE A 268 10.44 17.79 8.68
CA ILE A 268 9.01 18.02 8.95
C ILE A 268 8.86 18.71 10.31
N ASN A 269 9.50 18.14 11.31
CA ASN A 269 9.45 18.59 12.69
C ASN A 269 10.74 18.14 13.40
N GLU A 270 11.40 19.04 14.12
CA GLU A 270 12.65 18.73 14.85
C GLU A 270 12.45 17.60 15.89
N ASN A 271 11.23 17.46 16.42
CA ASN A 271 10.88 16.43 17.39
C ASN A 271 10.35 15.13 16.73
N GLU A 272 10.46 15.00 15.41
CA GLU A 272 10.06 13.77 14.72
C GLU A 272 10.90 12.58 15.18
N SER A 273 10.21 11.54 15.66
CA SER A 273 10.85 10.36 16.26
C SER A 273 11.21 9.27 15.24
N ARG A 274 10.72 9.38 14.00
CA ARG A 274 11.05 8.41 12.95
C ARG A 274 12.55 8.49 12.62
N GLU A 275 13.12 7.33 12.38
CA GLU A 275 14.49 7.24 11.88
C GLU A 275 14.54 7.56 10.38
N PRO A 276 15.70 8.02 9.86
CA PRO A 276 16.00 8.02 8.44
C PRO A 276 15.74 6.64 7.84
N ILE A 277 15.17 6.59 6.63
CA ILE A 277 14.72 5.32 6.04
C ILE A 277 15.88 4.33 5.83
N VAL A 278 17.07 4.85 5.53
CA VAL A 278 18.26 4.04 5.30
C VAL A 278 18.75 3.41 6.61
N ASP A 279 18.78 4.20 7.69
CA ASP A 279 19.17 3.72 9.03
C ASP A 279 18.22 2.63 9.53
N ALA A 280 16.92 2.81 9.28
CA ALA A 280 15.91 1.82 9.65
C ALA A 280 16.06 0.52 8.87
N CYS A 281 16.36 0.58 7.58
CA CYS A 281 16.65 -0.60 6.75
C CYS A 281 17.92 -1.32 7.24
N PHE A 282 18.98 -0.57 7.51
CA PHE A 282 20.22 -1.10 8.08
C PHE A 282 19.95 -1.83 9.40
N LYS A 283 19.28 -1.18 10.35
CA LYS A 283 18.95 -1.77 11.66
C LYS A 283 18.06 -3.00 11.53
N ALA A 284 17.15 -3.04 10.55
CA ALA A 284 16.31 -4.19 10.30
C ALA A 284 17.15 -5.41 9.88
N ILE A 285 18.14 -5.21 9.00
CA ILE A 285 19.07 -6.28 8.61
C ILE A 285 19.94 -6.70 9.79
N GLU A 286 20.49 -5.71 10.53
CA GLU A 286 21.40 -6.01 11.65
C GLU A 286 20.76 -6.76 12.82
N LYS A 287 19.44 -6.70 12.96
CA LYS A 287 18.68 -7.51 13.92
C LYS A 287 18.51 -8.98 13.50
N CYS A 288 18.79 -9.32 12.25
CA CYS A 288 18.68 -10.69 11.74
C CYS A 288 19.93 -11.51 12.05
N ASP A 289 19.81 -12.82 11.92
CA ASP A 289 20.92 -13.74 12.10
C ASP A 289 22.03 -13.48 11.07
N ASN A 290 23.29 -13.62 11.50
CA ASN A 290 24.45 -13.32 10.66
C ASN A 290 24.49 -14.14 9.37
N ASP A 291 24.02 -15.39 9.40
CA ASP A 291 24.05 -16.32 8.28
C ASP A 291 23.20 -15.84 7.09
N ILE A 292 22.16 -15.04 7.35
CA ILE A 292 21.26 -14.54 6.31
C ILE A 292 21.52 -13.08 5.88
N LYS A 293 22.29 -12.32 6.66
CA LYS A 293 22.55 -10.89 6.38
C LYS A 293 23.09 -10.64 4.99
N HIS A 294 24.01 -11.49 4.56
CA HIS A 294 24.63 -11.38 3.22
C HIS A 294 23.57 -11.40 2.11
N GLU A 295 22.60 -12.30 2.24
CA GLU A 295 21.53 -12.42 1.26
C GLU A 295 20.53 -11.26 1.37
N LEU A 296 20.26 -10.76 2.60
CA LEU A 296 19.41 -9.59 2.80
C LEU A 296 19.99 -8.33 2.15
N TYR A 297 21.30 -8.08 2.31
CA TYR A 297 21.98 -6.95 1.65
C TYR A 297 22.01 -7.08 0.12
N LYS A 298 22.17 -8.29 -0.38
CA LYS A 298 22.20 -8.57 -1.82
C LYS A 298 20.83 -8.46 -2.48
N ASN A 299 19.75 -8.55 -1.72
CA ASN A 299 18.38 -8.56 -2.24
C ASN A 299 17.50 -7.50 -1.56
N ILE A 300 17.88 -6.22 -1.66
CA ILE A 300 17.02 -5.13 -1.18
C ILE A 300 16.05 -4.75 -2.30
N VAL A 301 14.75 -4.95 -2.08
CA VAL A 301 13.69 -4.64 -3.05
C VAL A 301 12.94 -3.39 -2.64
N LEU A 302 12.84 -2.43 -3.57
CA LEU A 302 12.11 -1.17 -3.40
C LEU A 302 10.73 -1.26 -4.08
N SER A 303 9.66 -1.01 -3.32
CA SER A 303 8.28 -1.00 -3.78
C SER A 303 7.47 0.15 -3.17
N GLY A 304 6.24 0.35 -3.67
CA GLY A 304 5.38 1.45 -3.26
C GLY A 304 5.66 2.77 -3.98
N GLY A 305 4.63 3.62 -4.05
CA GLY A 305 4.64 4.85 -4.85
C GLY A 305 5.73 5.86 -4.46
N ASN A 306 6.09 5.95 -3.17
CA ASN A 306 7.11 6.90 -2.71
C ASN A 306 8.53 6.51 -3.15
N THR A 307 8.80 5.24 -3.42
CA THR A 307 10.10 4.82 -3.97
C THR A 307 10.27 5.16 -5.46
N MET A 308 9.22 5.69 -6.09
CA MET A 308 9.23 6.13 -7.50
C MET A 308 9.73 7.57 -7.69
N PHE A 309 9.94 8.34 -6.62
CA PHE A 309 10.56 9.65 -6.77
C PHE A 309 11.87 9.53 -7.57
N LYS A 310 12.03 10.40 -8.56
CA LYS A 310 13.28 10.47 -9.31
C LYS A 310 14.45 10.67 -8.34
N GLY A 311 15.49 9.87 -8.46
CA GLY A 311 16.67 9.94 -7.57
C GLY A 311 16.59 9.07 -6.31
N PHE A 312 15.42 8.50 -5.97
CA PHE A 312 15.26 7.70 -4.75
C PHE A 312 16.25 6.53 -4.70
N ASN A 313 16.28 5.69 -5.73
CA ASN A 313 17.16 4.51 -5.78
C ASN A 313 18.64 4.90 -5.64
N ASN A 314 19.08 5.93 -6.39
CA ASN A 314 20.47 6.40 -6.33
C ASN A 314 20.85 6.86 -4.92
N ARG A 315 20.04 7.73 -4.32
CA ARG A 315 20.29 8.25 -2.96
C ARG A 315 20.29 7.12 -1.94
N PHE A 316 19.29 6.24 -1.98
CA PHE A 316 19.18 5.09 -1.08
C PHE A 316 20.41 4.16 -1.21
N SER A 317 20.80 3.82 -2.45
CA SER A 317 21.97 2.99 -2.71
C SER A 317 23.26 3.60 -2.19
N LEU A 318 23.47 4.89 -2.43
CA LEU A 318 24.67 5.60 -1.95
C LEU A 318 24.76 5.60 -0.43
N GLU A 319 23.67 5.90 0.26
CA GLU A 319 23.65 5.94 1.71
C GLU A 319 23.75 4.55 2.33
N MET A 320 23.04 3.56 1.79
CA MET A 320 23.12 2.19 2.29
C MET A 320 24.52 1.61 2.16
N LYS A 321 25.22 1.85 1.05
CA LYS A 321 26.60 1.41 0.82
C LYS A 321 27.61 2.10 1.77
N LYS A 322 27.29 3.29 2.28
CA LYS A 322 28.16 3.98 3.24
C LYS A 322 28.10 3.39 4.64
N ILE A 323 26.92 2.85 5.03
CA ILE A 323 26.69 2.35 6.38
C ILE A 323 26.79 0.84 6.50
N ALA A 324 26.60 0.11 5.38
CA ALA A 324 26.74 -1.34 5.35
C ALA A 324 28.20 -1.77 5.65
N PRO A 325 28.42 -2.94 6.30
CA PRO A 325 29.75 -3.49 6.47
C PRO A 325 30.48 -3.67 5.13
N ASN A 326 31.81 -3.48 5.11
CA ASN A 326 32.62 -3.46 3.88
C ASN A 326 32.62 -4.80 3.10
N ASP A 327 32.34 -5.89 3.78
CA ASP A 327 32.26 -7.25 3.22
C ASP A 327 30.89 -7.60 2.64
N MET A 328 29.90 -6.70 2.76
CA MET A 328 28.54 -6.90 2.26
C MET A 328 28.35 -6.37 0.83
N ASP A 329 27.83 -7.21 -0.05
CA ASP A 329 27.43 -6.84 -1.40
C ASP A 329 26.03 -6.22 -1.40
N VAL A 330 25.95 -4.89 -1.37
CA VAL A 330 24.69 -4.16 -1.33
C VAL A 330 24.13 -3.99 -2.74
N GLN A 331 23.02 -4.69 -3.03
CA GLN A 331 22.30 -4.58 -4.31
C GLN A 331 20.86 -4.12 -4.09
N ILE A 332 20.47 -3.10 -4.85
CA ILE A 332 19.11 -2.53 -4.82
C ILE A 332 18.37 -2.96 -6.07
N HIS A 333 17.21 -3.54 -5.88
CA HIS A 333 16.31 -3.98 -6.95
C HIS A 333 15.02 -3.19 -6.92
N ASP A 334 14.62 -2.64 -8.04
CA ASP A 334 13.30 -2.05 -8.19
C ASP A 334 12.28 -3.16 -8.51
N ALA A 335 11.15 -3.16 -7.81
CA ALA A 335 10.01 -3.99 -8.21
C ALA A 335 9.59 -3.60 -9.64
N LYS A 336 9.22 -4.56 -10.47
CA LYS A 336 8.85 -4.37 -11.88
C LYS A 336 7.78 -3.29 -12.03
N ASN A 337 6.78 -3.32 -11.18
CA ASN A 337 5.75 -2.31 -11.06
C ASN A 337 5.61 -1.94 -9.58
N LYS A 338 6.31 -0.90 -9.14
CA LYS A 338 6.38 -0.51 -7.72
C LYS A 338 5.02 -0.24 -7.08
N MET A 339 4.03 0.20 -7.86
CA MET A 339 2.69 0.50 -7.34
C MET A 339 1.81 -0.74 -7.16
N ASN A 340 2.04 -1.79 -7.94
CA ASN A 340 1.20 -2.99 -7.97
C ASN A 340 1.97 -4.23 -7.49
N SER A 341 3.15 -4.05 -6.91
CA SER A 341 4.10 -5.14 -6.61
C SER A 341 3.52 -6.21 -5.70
N ALA A 342 2.76 -5.83 -4.67
CA ALA A 342 2.09 -6.77 -3.78
C ALA A 342 1.00 -7.58 -4.52
N TRP A 343 0.22 -6.93 -5.38
CA TRP A 343 -0.79 -7.60 -6.21
C TRP A 343 -0.13 -8.56 -7.22
N GLU A 344 0.93 -8.13 -7.90
CA GLU A 344 1.70 -8.99 -8.82
C GLU A 344 2.33 -10.18 -8.10
N GLY A 345 2.86 -9.96 -6.90
CA GLY A 345 3.40 -11.03 -6.05
C GLY A 345 2.34 -12.04 -5.62
N ALA A 346 1.12 -11.58 -5.33
CA ALA A 346 -0.01 -12.46 -5.05
C ALA A 346 -0.40 -13.30 -6.28
N CYS A 347 -0.31 -12.73 -7.50
CA CYS A 347 -0.49 -13.48 -8.74
C CYS A 347 0.59 -14.55 -8.94
N VAL A 348 1.85 -14.28 -8.57
CA VAL A 348 2.92 -15.27 -8.61
C VAL A 348 2.67 -16.38 -7.59
N LEU A 349 2.36 -15.99 -6.35
CA LEU A 349 2.08 -16.90 -5.24
C LEU A 349 0.91 -17.82 -5.53
N SER A 350 -0.15 -17.31 -6.19
CA SER A 350 -1.35 -18.09 -6.53
C SER A 350 -1.08 -19.32 -7.42
N LYS A 351 0.06 -19.34 -8.11
CA LYS A 351 0.47 -20.46 -8.97
C LYS A 351 1.27 -21.53 -8.22
N CYS A 352 1.60 -21.29 -6.97
CA CYS A 352 2.37 -22.22 -6.16
C CYS A 352 1.45 -23.25 -5.50
N SER A 353 1.69 -24.53 -5.70
CA SER A 353 0.86 -25.63 -5.18
C SER A 353 0.74 -25.64 -3.65
N PHE A 354 1.79 -25.18 -2.93
CA PHE A 354 1.75 -25.11 -1.48
C PHE A 354 0.68 -24.14 -0.94
N LEU A 355 0.31 -23.12 -1.73
CA LEU A 355 -0.69 -22.14 -1.31
C LEU A 355 -2.06 -22.77 -1.02
N GLU A 356 -2.38 -23.90 -1.67
CA GLU A 356 -3.62 -24.62 -1.45
C GLU A 356 -3.82 -25.00 0.04
N SER A 357 -2.76 -25.42 0.71
CA SER A 357 -2.78 -25.75 2.14
C SER A 357 -2.86 -24.54 3.06
N CYS A 358 -2.59 -23.34 2.53
CA CYS A 358 -2.57 -22.09 3.30
C CYS A 358 -3.94 -21.41 3.36
N PHE A 359 -4.90 -21.77 2.49
CA PHE A 359 -6.23 -21.19 2.56
C PHE A 359 -6.96 -21.59 3.84
N VAL A 360 -7.59 -20.62 4.48
CA VAL A 360 -8.60 -20.83 5.51
C VAL A 360 -9.91 -21.10 4.79
N THR A 361 -10.52 -22.25 5.06
CA THR A 361 -11.80 -22.61 4.46
C THR A 361 -12.96 -22.06 5.29
N ASN A 362 -14.13 -21.89 4.65
CA ASN A 362 -15.37 -21.57 5.38
C ASN A 362 -15.67 -22.64 6.46
N LYS A 363 -15.33 -23.91 6.19
CA LYS A 363 -15.46 -25.00 7.16
C LYS A 363 -14.56 -24.78 8.38
N ASP A 364 -13.27 -24.47 8.18
CA ASP A 364 -12.36 -24.12 9.28
C ASP A 364 -12.91 -22.95 10.10
N TYR A 365 -13.45 -21.93 9.41
CA TYR A 365 -14.05 -20.77 10.06
C TYR A 365 -15.29 -21.14 10.90
N GLN A 366 -16.20 -21.95 10.37
CA GLN A 366 -17.42 -22.38 11.09
C GLN A 366 -17.10 -23.26 12.30
N GLU A 367 -16.09 -24.13 12.18
CA GLU A 367 -15.69 -25.04 13.27
C GLU A 367 -14.98 -24.32 14.41
N TYR A 368 -14.14 -23.34 14.10
CA TYR A 368 -13.23 -22.73 15.05
C TYR A 368 -13.46 -21.23 15.31
N GLY A 369 -14.32 -20.54 14.56
CA GLY A 369 -14.60 -19.10 14.69
C GLY A 369 -13.44 -18.20 14.23
N THR A 370 -13.57 -16.90 14.48
CA THR A 370 -12.52 -15.91 14.15
C THR A 370 -11.27 -16.06 15.01
N PHE A 371 -11.38 -16.60 16.22
CA PHE A 371 -10.27 -16.83 17.15
C PHE A 371 -9.33 -17.96 16.70
N THR A 372 -9.51 -18.45 15.48
CA THR A 372 -8.79 -19.65 15.12
C THR A 372 -7.32 -19.43 14.90
N THR A 373 -6.63 -20.31 15.54
CA THR A 373 -5.29 -20.74 15.15
C THR A 373 -5.15 -20.93 13.62
N ALA A 374 -6.22 -21.30 12.90
CA ALA A 374 -6.18 -21.43 11.44
C ALA A 374 -5.97 -20.08 10.73
N LEU A 375 -6.77 -19.03 11.04
CA LEU A 375 -6.61 -17.72 10.47
C LEU A 375 -5.24 -17.09 10.82
N HIS A 376 -4.80 -17.30 12.06
CA HIS A 376 -3.53 -16.76 12.54
C HIS A 376 -2.32 -17.62 12.14
N ARG A 377 -2.43 -18.94 12.08
CA ARG A 377 -1.32 -19.83 11.70
C ARG A 377 -1.12 -19.90 10.20
N LYS A 378 -2.19 -19.99 9.41
CA LYS A 378 -2.09 -20.11 7.95
C LYS A 378 -1.72 -18.78 7.25
N CYS A 379 -1.97 -17.63 7.90
CA CYS A 379 -1.65 -16.32 7.35
C CYS A 379 -0.30 -15.76 7.84
N PHE A 380 0.54 -16.54 8.50
CA PHE A 380 1.84 -16.09 9.03
C PHE A 380 3.04 -16.38 8.11
N TYR A 381 2.84 -17.10 7.03
CA TYR A 381 3.90 -17.43 6.08
C TYR A 381 3.81 -16.55 4.84
#